data_d4483c06758015dfff2c9b48edc4b37e
#
_entry.id   d4483c06758015dfff2c9b48edc4b37e
#
_cell.length_a   1.000
_cell.length_b   1.000
_cell.length_c   1.000
_cell.angle_alpha   90.00
_cell.angle_beta   90.00
_cell.angle_gamma   90.00
#
_symmetry.space_group_name_H-M   'P 1'
#
loop_
_entity.id
_entity.type
_entity.pdbx_description
1 polymer ?
#
loop_
_entity_poly.entity_id
_entity_poly.type
_entity_poly.pdbx_seq_one_letter_code
_entity_poly.pdbx_strand_id
1 'polypeptide(L)'
;RANAELSYFIQNMMHLPHGRGMRRYPHVAVVYANDESEAANLLNDYIRQGYECQESDWQEKLEKQSDSAVEIQSRHTREVDRMVHRLDGRYYYDEMGYLRSTERDVRRLFYQLSEAKEELALVVMGNEKLYGTLLNLF
;
A
#
# COMPACT_ATOMS: atom_id res chain seq x y z
N ARG A 1 4.86 13.70 4.35
CA ARG A 1 4.07 13.23 5.49
C ARG A 1 2.62 13.04 5.11
N ALA A 2 2.07 11.92 5.52
CA ALA A 2 0.66 11.68 5.34
C ALA A 2 -0.18 12.70 6.11
N ASN A 3 -1.33 13.09 5.58
CA ASN A 3 -2.27 13.92 6.29
C ASN A 3 -2.89 13.11 7.45
N ALA A 4 -3.71 13.75 8.28
CA ALA A 4 -4.27 13.11 9.47
C ALA A 4 -5.11 11.87 9.12
N GLU A 5 -5.89 11.94 8.05
CA GLU A 5 -6.71 10.82 7.58
C GLU A 5 -5.85 9.61 7.22
N LEU A 6 -4.83 9.82 6.39
CA LEU A 6 -3.95 8.74 5.94
C LEU A 6 -3.13 8.18 7.09
N SER A 7 -2.60 9.04 7.96
CA SER A 7 -1.85 8.58 9.14
C SER A 7 -2.70 7.70 10.04
N TYR A 8 -3.94 8.09 10.25
CA TYR A 8 -4.86 7.34 11.09
C TYR A 8 -5.18 5.98 10.47
N PHE A 9 -5.46 5.96 9.17
CA PHE A 9 -5.72 4.71 8.46
C PHE A 9 -4.51 3.77 8.56
N ILE A 10 -3.32 4.29 8.29
CA ILE A 10 -2.09 3.48 8.30
C ILE A 10 -1.84 2.90 9.70
N GLN A 11 -2.02 3.70 10.74
CA GLN A 11 -1.86 3.21 12.11
C GLN A 11 -2.84 2.09 12.44
N ASN A 12 -4.10 2.25 12.05
CA ASN A 12 -5.12 1.21 12.27
C ASN A 12 -4.87 -0.03 11.43
N MET A 13 -4.29 0.14 10.24
CA MET A 13 -3.89 -0.98 9.41
C MET A 13 -2.74 -1.78 10.03
N MET A 14 -1.75 -1.08 10.61
CA MET A 14 -0.58 -1.74 11.22
C MET A 14 -0.94 -2.46 12.52
N HIS A 15 -1.89 -1.91 13.27
CA HIS A 15 -2.41 -2.52 14.49
C HIS A 15 -3.92 -2.30 14.56
N LEU A 16 -4.68 -3.37 14.35
CA LEU A 16 -6.13 -3.28 14.28
C LEU A 16 -6.71 -2.70 15.56
N PRO A 17 -7.65 -1.75 15.45
CA PRO A 17 -8.26 -1.14 16.63
C PRO A 17 -9.20 -2.11 17.34
N HIS A 18 -9.37 -1.93 18.63
CA HIS A 18 -10.37 -2.65 19.41
C HIS A 18 -11.74 -1.99 19.17
N GLY A 19 -12.69 -2.77 18.71
CA GLY A 19 -14.02 -2.28 18.42
C GLY A 19 -14.15 -1.64 17.04
N ARG A 20 -15.39 -1.35 16.65
CA ARG A 20 -15.68 -0.77 15.34
C ARG A 20 -15.53 0.74 15.39
N GLY A 21 -14.52 1.25 14.71
CA GLY A 21 -14.45 2.66 14.44
C GLY A 21 -15.34 3.00 13.24
N MET A 22 -16.21 3.97 13.40
CA MET A 22 -17.05 4.49 12.31
C MET A 22 -16.30 5.60 11.57
N ARG A 23 -15.09 5.29 11.11
CA ARG A 23 -14.31 6.29 10.39
C ARG A 23 -14.44 6.11 8.89
N ARG A 24 -14.48 7.22 8.21
CA ARG A 24 -14.45 7.24 6.77
C ARG A 24 -13.08 7.70 6.30
N TYR A 25 -12.59 7.03 5.27
CA TYR A 25 -11.31 7.38 4.66
C TYR A 25 -11.54 7.65 3.17
N PRO A 26 -12.11 8.82 2.84
CA PRO A 26 -12.47 9.12 1.44
C PRO A 26 -11.27 9.17 0.49
N HIS A 27 -10.06 9.34 1.02
CA HIS A 27 -8.85 9.39 0.21
C HIS A 27 -8.07 8.07 0.24
N VAL A 28 -8.65 7.01 0.79
CA VAL A 28 -8.05 5.68 0.80
C VAL A 28 -8.94 4.74 -0.01
N ALA A 29 -8.32 4.03 -0.95
CA ALA A 29 -8.99 3.00 -1.73
C ALA A 29 -8.33 1.65 -1.47
N VAL A 30 -9.13 0.60 -1.29
CA VAL A 30 -8.65 -0.76 -1.16
C VAL A 30 -9.36 -1.58 -2.22
N VAL A 31 -8.60 -2.14 -3.15
CA VAL A 31 -9.15 -2.94 -4.25
C VAL A 31 -8.53 -4.32 -4.24
N TYR A 32 -9.20 -5.29 -4.85
CA TYR A 32 -8.76 -6.67 -4.85
C TYR A 32 -8.38 -7.14 -6.25
N ALA A 33 -7.30 -7.92 -6.34
CA ALA A 33 -6.88 -8.59 -7.56
C ALA A 33 -6.71 -10.07 -7.27
N ASN A 34 -7.18 -10.93 -8.17
CA ASN A 34 -7.09 -12.37 -7.99
C ASN A 34 -5.69 -12.92 -8.28
N ASP A 35 -4.95 -12.27 -9.17
CA ASP A 35 -3.63 -12.72 -9.59
C ASP A 35 -2.74 -11.53 -9.99
N GLU A 36 -1.51 -11.83 -10.37
CA GLU A 36 -0.54 -10.82 -10.76
C GLU A 36 -0.98 -10.00 -11.97
N SER A 37 -1.66 -10.61 -12.92
CA SER A 37 -2.12 -9.92 -14.13
C SER A 37 -3.14 -8.85 -13.78
N GLU A 38 -4.13 -9.19 -12.96
CA GLU A 38 -5.12 -8.23 -12.51
C GLU A 38 -4.49 -7.14 -11.66
N ALA A 39 -3.56 -7.51 -10.78
CA ALA A 39 -2.86 -6.55 -9.94
C ALA A 39 -2.07 -5.56 -10.79
N ALA A 40 -1.35 -6.04 -11.81
CA ALA A 40 -0.59 -5.18 -12.70
C ALA A 40 -1.51 -4.20 -13.44
N ASN A 41 -2.67 -4.68 -13.90
CA ASN A 41 -3.63 -3.82 -14.58
C ASN A 41 -4.14 -2.72 -13.66
N LEU A 42 -4.47 -3.05 -12.42
CA LEU A 42 -4.95 -2.07 -11.44
C LEU A 42 -3.85 -1.07 -11.09
N LEU A 43 -2.62 -1.54 -10.88
CA LEU A 43 -1.49 -0.65 -10.61
C LEU A 43 -1.28 0.32 -11.76
N ASN A 44 -1.30 -0.17 -13.00
CA ASN A 44 -1.13 0.67 -14.18
C ASN A 44 -2.25 1.69 -14.32
N ASP A 45 -3.49 1.32 -14.01
CA ASP A 45 -4.61 2.24 -14.02
C ASP A 45 -4.42 3.40 -13.04
N TYR A 46 -3.96 3.08 -11.82
CA TYR A 46 -3.66 4.11 -10.83
C TYR A 46 -2.49 5.00 -11.26
N ILE A 47 -1.44 4.38 -11.82
CA ILE A 47 -0.29 5.13 -12.29
C ILE A 47 -0.70 6.12 -13.39
N ARG A 48 -1.58 5.71 -14.30
CA ARG A 48 -2.10 6.60 -15.34
C ARG A 48 -2.91 7.75 -14.76
N GLN A 49 -3.51 7.57 -13.59
CA GLN A 49 -4.25 8.61 -12.89
C GLN A 49 -3.37 9.53 -12.06
N GLY A 50 -2.06 9.31 -12.08
CA GLY A 50 -1.12 10.16 -11.35
C GLY A 50 -0.63 9.60 -10.03
N TYR A 51 -0.95 8.34 -9.71
CA TYR A 51 -0.44 7.68 -8.50
C TYR A 51 0.98 7.18 -8.78
N GLU A 52 1.82 7.22 -7.75
CA GLU A 52 3.17 6.67 -7.82
C GLU A 52 3.23 5.36 -7.04
N CYS A 53 3.93 4.37 -7.61
CA CYS A 53 4.14 3.08 -6.96
C CYS A 53 5.60 2.98 -6.51
N GLN A 54 5.80 2.82 -5.20
CA GLN A 54 7.15 2.73 -4.62
C GLN A 54 7.49 1.32 -4.15
N GLU A 55 6.72 0.33 -4.58
CA GLU A 55 7.00 -1.05 -4.28
C GLU A 55 8.29 -1.49 -4.97
N SER A 56 9.21 -2.13 -4.22
CA SER A 56 10.52 -2.50 -4.72
C SER A 56 10.49 -3.39 -5.97
N ASP A 57 9.56 -4.36 -6.00
CA ASP A 57 9.45 -5.27 -7.16
C ASP A 57 9.04 -4.51 -8.42
N TRP A 58 8.13 -3.55 -8.27
CA TRP A 58 7.68 -2.72 -9.38
C TRP A 58 8.79 -1.80 -9.86
N GLN A 59 9.56 -1.27 -8.93
CA GLN A 59 10.70 -0.40 -9.24
C GLN A 59 11.80 -1.17 -9.98
N GLU A 60 12.03 -2.42 -9.64
CA GLU A 60 12.97 -3.27 -10.38
C GLU A 60 12.54 -3.43 -11.85
N LYS A 61 11.24 -3.60 -12.09
CA LYS A 61 10.72 -3.66 -13.46
C LYS A 61 10.94 -2.37 -14.22
N LEU A 62 10.77 -1.23 -13.55
CA LEU A 62 11.01 0.08 -14.14
C LEU A 62 12.50 0.28 -14.45
N GLU A 63 13.38 -0.19 -13.57
CA GLU A 63 14.82 -0.13 -13.78
C GLU A 63 15.24 -0.87 -15.04
N LYS A 64 14.64 -2.02 -15.30
CA LYS A 64 14.94 -2.80 -16.51
C LYS A 64 14.49 -2.11 -17.78
N GLN A 65 13.56 -1.18 -17.68
CA GLN A 65 13.03 -0.43 -18.81
C GLN A 65 13.66 0.95 -18.96
N SER A 66 14.41 1.40 -17.96
CA SER A 66 14.97 2.74 -17.90
C SER A 66 16.48 2.67 -17.62
N ASP A 67 17.24 3.49 -18.32
CA ASP A 67 18.67 3.61 -18.08
C ASP A 67 19.01 4.49 -16.88
N SER A 68 18.00 5.00 -16.19
CA SER A 68 18.18 5.99 -15.14
C SER A 68 17.89 5.42 -13.75
N ALA A 69 18.83 4.63 -13.22
CA ALA A 69 18.77 4.14 -11.86
C ALA A 69 18.75 5.28 -10.83
N VAL A 70 19.38 6.40 -11.15
CA VAL A 70 19.46 7.57 -10.25
C VAL A 70 18.08 8.19 -10.03
N GLU A 71 17.28 8.31 -11.08
CA GLU A 71 15.91 8.84 -10.94
C GLU A 71 15.04 7.96 -10.06
N ILE A 72 15.16 6.65 -10.20
CA ILE A 72 14.40 5.71 -9.41
C ILE A 72 14.79 5.79 -7.94
N GLN A 73 16.08 5.90 -7.65
CA GLN A 73 16.58 6.05 -6.29
C GLN A 73 16.10 7.34 -5.63
N SER A 74 16.05 8.45 -6.36
CA SER A 74 15.55 9.68 -5.78
C SER A 74 14.07 9.63 -5.45
N ARG A 75 13.29 8.79 -6.13
CA ARG A 75 11.88 8.59 -5.80
C ARG A 75 11.67 7.89 -4.46
N HIS A 76 12.61 7.08 -4.02
CA HIS A 76 12.52 6.37 -2.74
C HIS A 76 12.48 7.29 -1.53
N THR A 77 13.07 8.47 -1.64
CA THR A 77 13.19 9.40 -0.51
C THR A 77 12.21 10.55 -0.60
N ARG A 78 11.36 10.57 -1.62
CA ARG A 78 10.45 11.70 -1.88
C ARG A 78 9.04 11.39 -1.41
N GLU A 79 8.43 12.35 -0.70
CA GLU A 79 7.01 12.30 -0.39
C GLU A 79 6.21 12.35 -1.70
N VAL A 80 5.12 11.61 -1.78
CA VAL A 80 4.28 11.57 -2.98
C VAL A 80 2.86 11.98 -2.63
N ASP A 81 2.23 12.72 -3.54
CA ASP A 81 0.87 13.17 -3.30
C ASP A 81 -0.13 12.01 -3.31
N ARG A 82 -0.01 11.15 -4.30
CA ARG A 82 -0.89 9.98 -4.44
C ARG A 82 -0.05 8.73 -4.63
N MET A 83 -0.29 7.73 -3.80
CA MET A 83 0.48 6.49 -3.80
C MET A 83 -0.41 5.30 -4.04
N VAL A 84 0.04 4.35 -4.85
CA VAL A 84 -0.54 3.01 -4.95
C VAL A 84 0.48 1.98 -4.50
N HIS A 85 0.05 1.00 -3.72
CA HIS A 85 0.94 -0.04 -3.20
C HIS A 85 0.25 -1.39 -3.27
N ARG A 86 1.00 -2.43 -3.64
CA ARG A 86 0.49 -3.79 -3.72
C ARG A 86 0.76 -4.55 -2.42
N LEU A 87 -0.25 -5.27 -1.94
CA LEU A 87 -0.11 -6.17 -0.80
C LEU A 87 -0.48 -7.58 -1.26
N ASP A 88 0.42 -8.53 -1.09
CA ASP A 88 0.21 -9.90 -1.55
C ASP A 88 0.02 -10.89 -0.39
N GLY A 89 0.19 -12.18 -0.67
CA GLY A 89 -0.05 -13.25 0.30
C GLY A 89 0.94 -13.32 1.45
N ARG A 90 2.03 -12.54 1.41
CA ARG A 90 3.00 -12.52 2.52
C ARG A 90 2.50 -11.80 3.76
N TYR A 91 1.48 -10.95 3.62
CA TYR A 91 0.95 -10.14 4.71
C TYR A 91 -0.22 -10.81 5.40
N TYR A 92 -0.22 -10.76 6.73
CA TYR A 92 -1.29 -11.34 7.55
C TYR A 92 -1.36 -10.64 8.89
N TYR A 93 -2.47 -10.82 9.60
CA TYR A 93 -2.61 -10.30 10.97
C TYR A 93 -2.41 -11.42 11.97
N ASP A 94 -1.64 -11.12 13.02
CA ASP A 94 -1.43 -12.07 14.10
C ASP A 94 -2.60 -12.03 15.10
N GLU A 95 -2.52 -12.85 16.15
CA GLU A 95 -3.57 -12.96 17.16
C GLU A 95 -3.83 -11.66 17.92
N MET A 96 -2.81 -10.81 18.01
CA MET A 96 -2.90 -9.53 18.70
C MET A 96 -3.38 -8.39 17.79
N GLY A 97 -3.63 -8.69 16.51
CA GLY A 97 -4.08 -7.70 15.55
C GLY A 97 -2.98 -6.87 14.92
N TYR A 98 -1.73 -7.30 15.04
CA TYR A 98 -0.63 -6.64 14.35
C TYR A 98 -0.44 -7.20 12.95
N LEU A 99 -0.21 -6.31 12.00
CA LEU A 99 0.12 -6.72 10.65
C LEU A 99 1.54 -7.30 10.63
N ARG A 100 1.68 -8.48 10.03
CA ARG A 100 2.95 -9.20 9.92
C ARG A 100 3.23 -9.55 8.46
N SER A 101 4.47 -9.90 8.19
CA SER A 101 4.88 -10.38 6.87
C SER A 101 5.76 -11.61 7.03
N THR A 102 5.60 -12.59 6.12
CA THR A 102 6.41 -13.81 6.13
C THR A 102 7.85 -13.59 5.64
N GLU A 103 8.12 -12.51 4.96
CA GLU A 103 9.42 -12.30 4.31
C GLU A 103 10.20 -11.08 4.80
N ARG A 104 9.51 -10.02 5.18
CA ARG A 104 10.15 -8.74 5.52
C ARG A 104 9.55 -8.13 6.77
N ASP A 105 10.32 -7.23 7.37
CA ASP A 105 9.83 -6.43 8.48
C ASP A 105 8.75 -5.47 7.96
N VAL A 106 7.57 -5.50 8.56
CA VAL A 106 6.45 -4.64 8.18
C VAL A 106 6.72 -3.16 8.42
N ARG A 107 7.74 -2.81 9.21
CA ARG A 107 8.10 -1.42 9.42
C ARG A 107 8.48 -0.73 8.11
N ARG A 108 9.08 -1.47 7.19
CA ARG A 108 9.40 -0.94 5.87
C ARG A 108 8.13 -0.52 5.13
N LEU A 109 7.10 -1.35 5.19
CA LEU A 109 5.81 -1.02 4.61
C LEU A 109 5.23 0.25 5.25
N PHE A 110 5.28 0.32 6.58
CA PHE A 110 4.81 1.50 7.30
C PHE A 110 5.48 2.79 6.80
N TYR A 111 6.80 2.77 6.68
CA TYR A 111 7.53 3.94 6.21
C TYR A 111 7.17 4.30 4.78
N GLN A 112 7.03 3.30 3.91
CA GLN A 112 6.65 3.54 2.52
C GLN A 112 5.26 4.18 2.42
N LEU A 113 4.28 3.62 3.11
CA LEU A 113 2.91 4.16 3.07
C LEU A 113 2.83 5.56 3.67
N SER A 114 3.66 5.84 4.67
CA SER A 114 3.67 7.15 5.34
C SER A 114 4.17 8.28 4.42
N GLU A 115 4.75 7.96 3.29
CA GLU A 115 5.17 8.97 2.31
C GLU A 115 4.01 9.52 1.48
N ALA A 116 2.86 8.86 1.50
CA ALA A 116 1.67 9.34 0.81
C ALA A 116 1.09 10.56 1.53
N LYS A 117 0.86 11.64 0.80
CA LYS A 117 0.38 12.90 1.39
C LYS A 117 -1.12 13.09 1.28
N GLU A 118 -1.71 12.79 0.13
CA GLU A 118 -3.10 13.11 -0.15
C GLU A 118 -3.99 11.91 -0.37
N GLU A 119 -3.52 10.91 -1.12
CA GLU A 119 -4.32 9.74 -1.44
C GLU A 119 -3.49 8.48 -1.40
N LEU A 120 -4.13 7.40 -0.97
CA LEU A 120 -3.48 6.08 -0.86
C LEU A 120 -4.42 5.04 -1.48
N ALA A 121 -3.89 4.23 -2.38
CA ALA A 121 -4.59 3.09 -2.95
C ALA A 121 -3.82 1.81 -2.64
N LEU A 122 -4.51 0.82 -2.12
CA LEU A 122 -3.92 -0.48 -1.83
C LEU A 122 -4.53 -1.53 -2.75
N VAL A 123 -3.68 -2.22 -3.50
CA VAL A 123 -4.10 -3.33 -4.37
C VAL A 123 -3.76 -4.62 -3.64
N VAL A 124 -4.77 -5.31 -3.12
CA VAL A 124 -4.58 -6.57 -2.40
C VAL A 124 -4.69 -7.71 -3.42
N MET A 125 -3.61 -8.46 -3.57
CA MET A 125 -3.51 -9.51 -4.56
C MET A 125 -3.51 -10.91 -3.91
N GLY A 126 -4.49 -11.73 -4.29
CA GLY A 126 -4.52 -13.13 -3.88
C GLY A 126 -4.58 -13.36 -2.38
N ASN A 127 -5.21 -12.45 -1.63
CA ASN A 127 -5.25 -12.51 -0.17
C ASN A 127 -6.60 -11.97 0.32
N GLU A 128 -7.63 -12.77 0.15
CA GLU A 128 -9.00 -12.39 0.50
C GLU A 128 -9.16 -12.05 1.99
N LYS A 129 -8.44 -12.76 2.84
CA LYS A 129 -8.52 -12.54 4.28
C LYS A 129 -8.02 -11.15 4.66
N LEU A 130 -6.90 -10.75 4.09
CA LEU A 130 -6.35 -9.41 4.31
C LEU A 130 -7.30 -8.35 3.75
N TYR A 131 -7.81 -8.58 2.55
CA TYR A 131 -8.74 -7.65 1.91
C TYR A 131 -9.98 -7.41 2.78
N GLY A 132 -10.60 -8.50 3.26
CA GLY A 132 -11.77 -8.39 4.11
C GLY A 132 -11.48 -7.65 5.42
N THR A 133 -10.32 -7.91 6.02
CA THR A 133 -9.92 -7.24 7.26
C THR A 133 -9.71 -5.74 7.03
N LEU A 134 -9.06 -5.37 5.93
CA LEU A 134 -8.86 -3.95 5.60
C LEU A 134 -10.19 -3.23 5.35
N LEU A 135 -11.14 -3.89 4.67
CA LEU A 135 -12.45 -3.29 4.44
C LEU A 135 -13.19 -2.99 5.75
N ASN A 136 -12.94 -3.78 6.79
CA ASN A 136 -13.57 -3.56 8.09
C ASN A 136 -13.04 -2.31 8.82
N LEU A 137 -11.99 -1.70 8.33
CA LEU A 137 -11.47 -0.45 8.90
C LEU A 137 -12.30 0.77 8.50
N PHE A 138 -13.09 0.63 7.44
CA PHE A 138 -13.93 1.73 6.92
C PHE A 138 -15.26 1.84 7.62
#